data_a4065ccbc7a5f41fcf4997bf7f975755
#
_entry.id   a4065ccbc7a5f41fcf4997bf7f975755
#
_cell.length_a   1.000
_cell.length_b   1.000
_cell.length_c   1.000
_cell.angle_alpha   90.00
_cell.angle_beta   90.00
_cell.angle_gamma   90.00
#
_symmetry.space_group_name_H-M   'P 1'
#
loop_
_entity.id
_entity.type
_entity.pdbx_description
1 polymer ?
#
loop_
_entity_poly.entity_id
_entity_poly.type
_entity_poly.pdbx_seq_one_letter_code
_entity_poly.pdbx_strand_id
1 'polypeptide(L)'
;MAILKHPKVDALETSLSEQLKRDLSDQELFSFAPFDEEEAEQTGASNYSYWRSTLHAFSKNKVAMFLLVLMLSIVIFTFIQPMLPGQYDAFAVNNGANGLPLKNKQPSAEHWLGTNSIGQDLWARLWSGTRTSLFIGLTCALIEAAVGILMGVLWGYVRKLDVLFTEIYNVLDNIPSTIILILVSFILKPGVGTIIFAMSITGWIGMARFIRNQILIIRDRDYNIASRCLGTSTWRIIVKNLLPYLVSVIMLRVALSIPGAIGSEVFITYIGLGLPATVPSLGNLINEGRKLMMSPNLRYQLIYPTVILSIVTISFYMIGNAFSDAADPKNHI
;
A
#
# COMPACT_ATOMS: atom_id res chain seq x y z
N MET A 1 -4.77 -14.99 -32.21
CA MET A 1 -4.27 -13.64 -32.40
C MET A 1 -5.34 -12.87 -33.15
N ALA A 2 -6.32 -12.30 -32.42
CA ALA A 2 -7.42 -11.54 -32.98
C ALA A 2 -6.99 -10.07 -33.02
N ILE A 3 -6.79 -9.54 -34.20
CA ILE A 3 -6.50 -8.13 -34.43
C ILE A 3 -7.77 -7.37 -34.06
N LEU A 4 -7.74 -6.64 -32.95
CA LEU A 4 -8.78 -5.69 -32.53
C LEU A 4 -8.87 -4.60 -33.61
N LYS A 5 -9.85 -4.72 -34.51
CA LYS A 5 -10.20 -3.66 -35.47
C LYS A 5 -10.75 -2.46 -34.71
N HIS A 6 -10.09 -1.33 -34.84
CA HIS A 6 -10.50 -0.08 -34.18
C HIS A 6 -11.52 0.62 -35.10
N PRO A 7 -12.77 0.88 -34.70
CA PRO A 7 -13.85 1.39 -35.59
C PRO A 7 -13.50 2.71 -36.28
N LYS A 8 -12.59 3.51 -35.75
CA LYS A 8 -12.09 4.73 -36.41
C LYS A 8 -11.10 4.45 -37.54
N VAL A 9 -10.35 3.33 -37.49
CA VAL A 9 -9.41 2.95 -38.56
C VAL A 9 -10.16 2.37 -39.74
N ASP A 10 -11.20 1.55 -39.49
CA ASP A 10 -12.06 1.02 -40.57
C ASP A 10 -12.82 2.13 -41.28
N ALA A 11 -13.28 3.18 -40.57
CA ALA A 11 -13.93 4.34 -41.18
C ALA A 11 -12.96 5.18 -42.02
N LEU A 12 -11.70 5.33 -41.58
CA LEU A 12 -10.65 6.02 -42.33
C LEU A 12 -10.20 5.24 -43.58
N GLU A 13 -10.05 3.90 -43.45
CA GLU A 13 -9.72 3.04 -44.59
C GLU A 13 -10.84 3.02 -45.65
N THR A 14 -12.11 3.06 -45.21
CA THR A 14 -13.25 3.09 -46.12
C THR A 14 -13.33 4.47 -46.85
N SER A 15 -13.11 5.57 -46.11
CA SER A 15 -13.10 6.91 -46.70
C SER A 15 -11.90 7.13 -47.65
N LEU A 16 -10.73 6.62 -47.32
CA LEU A 16 -9.54 6.63 -48.18
C LEU A 16 -9.75 5.78 -49.45
N SER A 17 -10.38 4.59 -49.31
CA SER A 17 -10.66 3.71 -50.45
C SER A 17 -11.73 4.31 -51.41
N GLU A 18 -12.67 5.06 -50.89
CA GLU A 18 -13.66 5.80 -51.71
C GLU A 18 -13.06 7.05 -52.40
N GLN A 19 -12.13 7.74 -51.75
CA GLN A 19 -11.38 8.85 -52.33
C GLN A 19 -10.39 8.41 -53.41
N LEU A 20 -9.72 7.27 -53.22
CA LEU A 20 -8.81 6.66 -54.22
C LEU A 20 -9.55 6.16 -55.48
N LYS A 21 -10.86 5.98 -55.43
CA LYS A 21 -11.67 5.61 -56.60
C LYS A 21 -12.07 6.79 -57.50
N ARG A 22 -11.79 8.04 -57.10
CA ARG A 22 -11.86 9.18 -57.99
C ARG A 22 -10.57 9.27 -58.80
N ASP A 23 -10.66 9.38 -60.10
CA ASP A 23 -9.53 9.73 -60.96
C ASP A 23 -9.06 11.16 -60.61
N LEU A 24 -8.24 11.25 -59.57
CA LEU A 24 -7.56 12.49 -59.18
C LEU A 24 -6.47 12.77 -60.15
N SER A 25 -6.41 13.96 -60.70
CA SER A 25 -5.31 14.40 -61.56
C SER A 25 -4.02 14.46 -60.73
N ASP A 26 -2.84 14.23 -61.37
CA ASP A 26 -1.53 14.32 -60.69
C ASP A 26 -1.35 15.68 -59.99
N GLN A 27 -1.98 16.74 -60.43
CA GLN A 27 -1.95 18.05 -59.80
C GLN A 27 -2.74 18.11 -58.48
N GLU A 28 -3.81 17.34 -58.36
CA GLU A 28 -4.60 17.24 -57.11
C GLU A 28 -3.93 16.30 -56.09
N LEU A 29 -3.27 15.24 -56.60
CA LEU A 29 -2.52 14.28 -55.72
C LEU A 29 -1.30 14.91 -55.05
N PHE A 30 -0.68 15.90 -55.68
CA PHE A 30 0.51 16.60 -55.19
C PHE A 30 0.23 18.04 -54.75
N SER A 31 -1.03 18.42 -54.59
CA SER A 31 -1.37 19.70 -53.98
C SER A 31 -1.16 19.67 -52.47
N PHE A 32 -0.62 20.76 -51.93
CA PHE A 32 -0.53 20.88 -50.46
C PHE A 32 -1.96 20.86 -49.91
N ALA A 33 -2.18 20.06 -48.85
CA ALA A 33 -3.42 20.09 -48.11
C ALA A 33 -3.70 21.53 -47.64
N PRO A 34 -4.99 22.01 -47.70
CA PRO A 34 -5.31 23.33 -47.20
C PRO A 34 -4.89 23.43 -45.74
N PHE A 35 -4.01 24.40 -45.46
CA PHE A 35 -3.58 24.69 -44.10
C PHE A 35 -4.69 25.42 -43.36
N ASP A 36 -5.32 24.71 -42.43
CA ASP A 36 -6.29 25.32 -41.52
C ASP A 36 -5.57 25.77 -40.27
N GLU A 37 -5.42 27.09 -40.09
CA GLU A 37 -4.78 27.68 -38.92
C GLU A 37 -5.50 27.29 -37.61
N GLU A 38 -6.84 27.17 -37.63
CA GLU A 38 -7.63 26.78 -36.45
C GLU A 38 -7.43 25.29 -36.08
N GLU A 39 -7.29 24.39 -37.09
CA GLU A 39 -6.94 22.99 -36.83
C GLU A 39 -5.46 22.81 -36.43
N ALA A 40 -4.57 23.63 -36.97
CA ALA A 40 -3.13 23.58 -36.61
C ALA A 40 -2.85 24.14 -35.21
N GLU A 41 -3.62 25.15 -34.77
CA GLU A 41 -3.58 25.68 -33.41
C GLU A 41 -4.33 24.79 -32.39
N GLN A 42 -5.28 24.00 -32.85
CA GLN A 42 -5.85 22.91 -32.07
C GLN A 42 -4.83 21.74 -31.96
N THR A 43 -3.58 22.04 -31.58
CA THR A 43 -2.78 21.08 -30.88
C THR A 43 -3.62 20.69 -29.67
N GLY A 44 -4.27 19.53 -29.76
CA GLY A 44 -5.10 19.03 -28.69
C GLY A 44 -4.30 19.05 -27.40
N ALA A 45 -4.38 20.17 -26.70
CA ALA A 45 -4.02 20.23 -25.30
C ALA A 45 -4.96 19.22 -24.65
N SER A 46 -4.54 17.96 -24.67
CA SER A 46 -5.30 16.92 -24.01
C SER A 46 -5.42 17.39 -22.57
N ASN A 47 -6.63 17.68 -22.12
CA ASN A 47 -6.95 17.88 -20.71
C ASN A 47 -6.69 16.55 -19.97
N TYR A 48 -5.56 15.90 -20.30
CA TYR A 48 -5.14 14.64 -19.71
C TYR A 48 -4.62 14.92 -18.33
N SER A 49 -5.48 14.73 -17.34
CA SER A 49 -5.06 14.69 -15.95
C SER A 49 -4.68 13.25 -15.60
N TYR A 50 -3.40 12.99 -15.42
CA TYR A 50 -2.85 11.70 -15.00
C TYR A 50 -3.63 11.11 -13.81
N TRP A 51 -3.84 11.89 -12.76
CA TRP A 51 -4.55 11.43 -11.56
C TRP A 51 -6.02 11.09 -11.84
N ARG A 52 -6.71 11.90 -12.66
CA ARG A 52 -8.10 11.63 -13.03
C ARG A 52 -8.22 10.35 -13.85
N SER A 53 -7.30 10.12 -14.76
CA SER A 53 -7.26 8.91 -15.59
C SER A 53 -6.95 7.68 -14.73
N THR A 54 -5.95 7.76 -13.83
CA THR A 54 -5.60 6.71 -12.89
C THR A 54 -6.78 6.34 -11.98
N LEU A 55 -7.44 7.32 -11.37
CA LEU A 55 -8.60 7.07 -10.51
C LEU A 55 -9.77 6.47 -11.30
N HIS A 56 -9.98 6.92 -12.55
CA HIS A 56 -11.01 6.36 -13.42
C HIS A 56 -10.69 4.90 -13.81
N ALA A 57 -9.43 4.60 -14.18
CA ALA A 57 -8.99 3.25 -14.47
C ALA A 57 -9.11 2.33 -13.24
N PHE A 58 -8.69 2.81 -12.06
CA PHE A 58 -8.84 2.10 -10.80
C PHE A 58 -10.30 1.78 -10.46
N SER A 59 -11.21 2.75 -10.63
CA SER A 59 -12.64 2.59 -10.33
C SER A 59 -13.34 1.57 -11.23
N LYS A 60 -12.80 1.23 -12.40
CA LYS A 60 -13.30 0.17 -13.27
C LYS A 60 -13.02 -1.23 -12.72
N ASN A 61 -12.01 -1.38 -11.84
CA ASN A 61 -11.71 -2.66 -11.21
C ASN A 61 -12.67 -2.92 -10.05
N LYS A 62 -13.73 -3.69 -10.32
CA LYS A 62 -14.80 -4.00 -9.35
C LYS A 62 -14.28 -4.68 -8.09
N VAL A 63 -13.28 -5.57 -8.22
CA VAL A 63 -12.70 -6.31 -7.08
C VAL A 63 -11.91 -5.35 -6.18
N ALA A 64 -11.07 -4.50 -6.76
CA ALA A 64 -10.32 -3.50 -6.00
C ALA A 64 -11.25 -2.49 -5.30
N MET A 65 -12.31 -2.05 -5.97
CA MET A 65 -13.31 -1.17 -5.37
C MET A 65 -14.07 -1.83 -4.23
N PHE A 66 -14.47 -3.10 -4.38
CA PHE A 66 -15.10 -3.86 -3.29
C PHE A 66 -14.17 -3.96 -2.08
N LEU A 67 -12.90 -4.33 -2.30
CA LEU A 67 -11.92 -4.47 -1.23
C LEU A 67 -11.57 -3.12 -0.58
N LEU A 68 -11.54 -2.04 -1.36
CA LEU A 68 -11.35 -0.68 -0.83
C LEU A 68 -12.51 -0.29 0.10
N VAL A 69 -13.75 -0.52 -0.34
CA VAL A 69 -14.93 -0.25 0.49
C VAL A 69 -14.93 -1.13 1.73
N LEU A 70 -14.60 -2.42 1.61
CA LEU A 70 -14.46 -3.33 2.74
C LEU A 70 -13.42 -2.84 3.74
N MET A 71 -12.23 -2.45 3.27
CA MET A 71 -11.16 -1.91 4.13
C MET A 71 -11.56 -0.62 4.83
N LEU A 72 -12.17 0.32 4.10
CA LEU A 72 -12.68 1.55 4.70
C LEU A 72 -13.75 1.26 5.74
N SER A 73 -14.65 0.30 5.46
CA SER A 73 -15.67 -0.14 6.42
C SER A 73 -15.05 -0.74 7.68
N ILE A 74 -14.02 -1.59 7.53
CA ILE A 74 -13.28 -2.16 8.67
C ILE A 74 -12.63 -1.03 9.48
N VAL A 75 -11.88 -0.13 8.83
CA VAL A 75 -11.22 1.00 9.52
C VAL A 75 -12.26 1.84 10.29
N ILE A 76 -13.32 2.28 9.62
CA ILE A 76 -14.37 3.09 10.24
C ILE A 76 -15.02 2.33 11.40
N PHE A 77 -15.32 1.05 11.22
CA PHE A 77 -15.94 0.24 12.24
C PHE A 77 -15.07 0.08 13.49
N THR A 78 -13.75 -0.01 13.36
CA THR A 78 -12.84 -0.06 14.52
C THR A 78 -12.96 1.16 15.43
N PHE A 79 -13.39 2.32 14.90
CA PHE A 79 -13.61 3.55 15.67
C PHE A 79 -15.04 3.68 16.18
N ILE A 80 -16.01 3.20 15.41
CA ILE A 80 -17.45 3.28 15.78
C ILE A 80 -17.78 2.24 16.84
N GLN A 81 -17.22 1.04 16.77
CA GLN A 81 -17.57 -0.10 17.64
C GLN A 81 -17.56 0.27 19.14
N PRO A 82 -16.53 0.92 19.71
CA PRO A 82 -16.53 1.24 21.13
C PRO A 82 -17.57 2.32 21.52
N MET A 83 -18.13 3.04 20.54
CA MET A 83 -19.13 4.09 20.76
C MET A 83 -20.57 3.56 20.71
N LEU A 84 -20.76 2.32 20.25
CA LEU A 84 -22.08 1.70 20.15
C LEU A 84 -22.60 1.37 21.54
N PRO A 85 -23.93 1.55 21.81
CA PRO A 85 -24.53 1.21 23.08
C PRO A 85 -24.40 -0.30 23.36
N GLY A 86 -24.15 -0.64 24.63
CA GLY A 86 -24.03 -2.04 25.05
C GLY A 86 -22.73 -2.75 24.69
N GLN A 87 -21.71 -2.03 24.23
CA GLN A 87 -20.41 -2.61 23.96
C GLN A 87 -19.56 -2.70 25.23
N TYR A 88 -18.79 -3.79 25.32
CA TYR A 88 -17.82 -3.98 26.39
C TYR A 88 -16.53 -3.20 26.12
N ASP A 89 -15.85 -2.82 27.21
CA ASP A 89 -14.49 -2.29 27.11
C ASP A 89 -13.51 -3.43 26.78
N ALA A 90 -12.65 -3.21 25.79
CA ALA A 90 -11.63 -4.17 25.35
C ALA A 90 -10.58 -4.51 26.43
N PHE A 91 -10.46 -3.68 27.46
CA PHE A 91 -9.51 -3.83 28.55
C PHE A 91 -10.14 -4.38 29.83
N ALA A 92 -11.46 -4.26 29.98
CA ALA A 92 -12.16 -4.68 31.17
C ALA A 92 -12.27 -6.20 31.27
N VAL A 93 -12.11 -6.72 32.48
CA VAL A 93 -12.39 -8.12 32.82
C VAL A 93 -13.86 -8.24 33.23
N ASN A 94 -14.62 -9.06 32.52
CA ASN A 94 -16.04 -9.28 32.83
C ASN A 94 -16.16 -10.41 33.85
N ASN A 95 -16.93 -10.12 34.92
CA ASN A 95 -17.16 -11.07 35.99
C ASN A 95 -18.58 -11.63 35.90
N GLY A 96 -18.73 -12.90 36.25
CA GLY A 96 -20.05 -13.54 36.40
C GLY A 96 -20.75 -13.13 37.67
N ALA A 97 -21.99 -13.62 37.86
CA ALA A 97 -22.81 -13.36 39.06
C ALA A 97 -22.12 -13.80 40.37
N ASN A 98 -21.17 -14.70 40.31
CA ASN A 98 -20.35 -15.18 41.43
C ASN A 98 -19.11 -14.30 41.70
N GLY A 99 -18.93 -13.17 40.99
CA GLY A 99 -17.79 -12.27 41.13
C GLY A 99 -16.50 -12.80 40.50
N LEU A 100 -16.51 -14.00 39.89
CA LEU A 100 -15.33 -14.57 39.24
C LEU A 100 -15.25 -14.17 37.76
N PRO A 101 -14.04 -13.99 37.18
CA PRO A 101 -13.88 -13.69 35.76
C PRO A 101 -14.50 -14.76 34.84
N LEU A 102 -15.23 -14.31 33.82
CA LEU A 102 -15.87 -15.16 32.80
C LEU A 102 -14.84 -15.68 31.80
N LYS A 103 -13.95 -16.56 32.25
CA LYS A 103 -12.84 -17.10 31.45
C LYS A 103 -13.33 -18.05 30.38
N ASN A 104 -12.89 -17.84 29.14
CA ASN A 104 -13.15 -18.73 28.00
C ASN A 104 -14.65 -19.04 27.79
N LYS A 105 -15.53 -18.10 28.11
CA LYS A 105 -16.97 -18.21 27.85
C LYS A 105 -17.17 -18.31 26.34
N GLN A 106 -17.94 -19.29 25.89
CA GLN A 106 -18.26 -19.46 24.49
C GLN A 106 -19.12 -18.30 23.95
N PRO A 107 -19.14 -18.08 22.63
CA PRO A 107 -20.01 -17.09 22.00
C PRO A 107 -21.46 -17.19 22.49
N SER A 108 -22.03 -16.06 22.85
CA SER A 108 -23.37 -15.93 23.41
C SER A 108 -24.01 -14.60 23.00
N ALA A 109 -25.31 -14.41 23.28
CA ALA A 109 -25.97 -13.14 23.01
C ALA A 109 -25.36 -11.97 23.79
N GLU A 110 -24.78 -12.23 24.96
CA GLU A 110 -24.10 -11.25 25.82
C GLU A 110 -22.68 -10.96 25.34
N HIS A 111 -21.92 -12.01 24.98
CA HIS A 111 -20.56 -11.94 24.45
C HIS A 111 -20.52 -12.58 23.06
N TRP A 112 -20.67 -11.78 22.00
CA TRP A 112 -20.87 -12.25 20.62
C TRP A 112 -19.77 -13.19 20.12
N LEU A 113 -18.51 -12.92 20.46
CA LEU A 113 -17.37 -13.79 20.12
C LEU A 113 -16.83 -14.53 21.36
N GLY A 114 -17.56 -14.49 22.49
CA GLY A 114 -17.11 -15.07 23.75
C GLY A 114 -16.08 -14.21 24.49
N THR A 115 -15.41 -14.80 25.48
CA THR A 115 -14.38 -14.15 26.28
C THR A 115 -13.05 -14.88 26.19
N ASN A 116 -11.94 -14.17 26.45
CA ASN A 116 -10.60 -14.76 26.48
C ASN A 116 -10.27 -15.46 27.82
N SER A 117 -9.05 -15.94 27.95
CA SER A 117 -8.54 -16.68 29.13
C SER A 117 -8.57 -15.90 30.45
N ILE A 118 -8.73 -14.59 30.42
CA ILE A 118 -8.83 -13.73 31.60
C ILE A 118 -10.19 -13.08 31.78
N GLY A 119 -11.17 -13.35 30.88
CA GLY A 119 -12.53 -12.87 31.00
C GLY A 119 -12.81 -11.55 30.23
N GLN A 120 -11.93 -11.14 29.31
CA GLN A 120 -12.15 -9.97 28.47
C GLN A 120 -12.99 -10.34 27.25
N ASP A 121 -13.86 -9.41 26.79
CA ASP A 121 -14.72 -9.60 25.64
C ASP A 121 -13.92 -9.66 24.33
N LEU A 122 -14.05 -10.75 23.57
CA LEU A 122 -13.28 -10.97 22.35
C LEU A 122 -13.74 -10.07 21.19
N TRP A 123 -15.03 -9.71 21.11
CA TRP A 123 -15.52 -8.79 20.10
C TRP A 123 -14.88 -7.41 20.25
N ALA A 124 -14.92 -6.85 21.45
CA ALA A 124 -14.29 -5.56 21.74
C ALA A 124 -12.78 -5.59 21.51
N ARG A 125 -12.10 -6.67 21.95
CA ARG A 125 -10.66 -6.85 21.75
C ARG A 125 -10.28 -7.01 20.29
N LEU A 126 -11.10 -7.68 19.48
CA LEU A 126 -10.84 -7.89 18.04
C LEU A 126 -10.79 -6.56 17.29
N TRP A 127 -11.79 -5.71 17.51
CA TRP A 127 -11.84 -4.40 16.83
C TRP A 127 -10.80 -3.41 17.36
N SER A 128 -10.59 -3.38 18.69
CA SER A 128 -9.50 -2.60 19.28
C SER A 128 -8.13 -3.07 18.79
N GLY A 129 -7.91 -4.38 18.71
CA GLY A 129 -6.66 -4.97 18.22
C GLY A 129 -6.44 -4.70 16.72
N THR A 130 -7.50 -4.78 15.92
CA THR A 130 -7.44 -4.42 14.49
C THR A 130 -7.03 -2.97 14.30
N ARG A 131 -7.62 -2.05 15.09
CA ARG A 131 -7.24 -0.63 15.07
C ARG A 131 -5.78 -0.43 15.42
N THR A 132 -5.29 -1.09 16.48
CA THR A 132 -3.88 -0.98 16.90
C THR A 132 -2.92 -1.49 15.82
N SER A 133 -3.17 -2.69 15.27
CA SER A 133 -2.31 -3.26 14.21
C SER A 133 -2.35 -2.44 12.92
N LEU A 134 -3.52 -1.91 12.51
CA LEU A 134 -3.64 -0.99 11.37
C LEU A 134 -2.89 0.32 11.62
N PHE A 135 -2.99 0.89 12.81
CA PHE A 135 -2.26 2.11 13.17
C PHE A 135 -0.74 1.90 13.09
N ILE A 136 -0.23 0.80 13.62
CA ILE A 136 1.19 0.45 13.52
C ILE A 136 1.58 0.29 12.05
N GLY A 137 0.85 -0.53 11.29
CA GLY A 137 1.16 -0.81 9.89
C GLY A 137 1.17 0.44 9.01
N LEU A 138 0.14 1.30 9.14
CA LEU A 138 0.05 2.55 8.39
C LEU A 138 1.15 3.53 8.78
N THR A 139 1.43 3.69 10.08
CA THR A 139 2.46 4.62 10.55
C THR A 139 3.85 4.19 10.10
N CYS A 140 4.18 2.89 10.22
CA CYS A 140 5.45 2.36 9.72
C CYS A 140 5.59 2.56 8.21
N ALA A 141 4.55 2.21 7.43
CA ALA A 141 4.57 2.38 5.98
C ALA A 141 4.76 3.85 5.54
N LEU A 142 4.13 4.80 6.25
CA LEU A 142 4.31 6.23 5.99
C LEU A 142 5.74 6.70 6.30
N ILE A 143 6.32 6.26 7.42
CA ILE A 143 7.70 6.60 7.78
C ILE A 143 8.68 5.98 6.77
N GLU A 144 8.50 4.69 6.44
CA GLU A 144 9.29 3.98 5.45
C GLU A 144 9.22 4.67 4.07
N ALA A 145 8.02 5.08 3.65
CA ALA A 145 7.83 5.80 2.40
C ALA A 145 8.52 7.17 2.43
N ALA A 146 8.26 7.98 3.46
CA ALA A 146 8.80 9.34 3.54
C ALA A 146 10.33 9.34 3.57
N VAL A 147 10.92 8.55 4.48
CA VAL A 147 12.38 8.47 4.63
C VAL A 147 13.00 7.71 3.45
N GLY A 148 12.41 6.60 3.04
CA GLY A 148 12.93 5.75 1.98
C GLY A 148 12.92 6.43 0.60
N ILE A 149 11.85 7.18 0.28
CA ILE A 149 11.80 7.94 -0.98
C ILE A 149 12.87 9.04 -0.96
N LEU A 150 12.95 9.83 0.12
CA LEU A 150 13.93 10.90 0.24
C LEU A 150 15.37 10.37 0.09
N MET A 151 15.72 9.36 0.89
CA MET A 151 17.06 8.76 0.88
C MET A 151 17.35 8.04 -0.44
N GLY A 152 16.37 7.32 -1.00
CA GLY A 152 16.52 6.62 -2.27
C GLY A 152 16.72 7.55 -3.46
N VAL A 153 16.05 8.71 -3.46
CA VAL A 153 16.24 9.76 -4.47
C VAL A 153 17.64 10.35 -4.38
N LEU A 154 18.09 10.70 -3.18
CA LEU A 154 19.46 11.23 -2.96
C LEU A 154 20.50 10.19 -3.37
N TRP A 155 20.34 8.97 -2.97
CA TRP A 155 21.23 7.85 -3.30
C TRP A 155 21.29 7.57 -4.81
N GLY A 156 20.14 7.52 -5.51
CA GLY A 156 20.09 7.19 -6.94
C GLY A 156 20.51 8.33 -7.86
N TYR A 157 20.27 9.59 -7.47
CA TYR A 157 20.52 10.73 -8.33
C TYR A 157 21.90 11.37 -8.10
N VAL A 158 22.36 11.46 -6.84
CA VAL A 158 23.62 12.14 -6.49
C VAL A 158 24.76 11.13 -6.52
N ARG A 159 25.51 11.09 -7.64
CA ARG A 159 26.61 10.11 -7.84
C ARG A 159 27.64 10.08 -6.71
N LYS A 160 27.93 11.22 -6.07
CA LYS A 160 28.89 11.29 -4.95
C LYS A 160 28.40 10.55 -3.70
N LEU A 161 27.08 10.48 -3.49
CA LEU A 161 26.48 9.78 -2.37
C LEU A 161 26.25 8.29 -2.64
N ASP A 162 26.31 7.86 -3.89
CA ASP A 162 26.04 6.48 -4.28
C ASP A 162 26.97 5.48 -3.57
N VAL A 163 28.28 5.75 -3.56
CA VAL A 163 29.25 4.89 -2.87
C VAL A 163 28.99 4.84 -1.38
N LEU A 164 28.80 6.00 -0.75
CA LEU A 164 28.58 6.09 0.70
C LEU A 164 27.30 5.32 1.12
N PHE A 165 26.19 5.58 0.45
CA PHE A 165 24.92 4.91 0.78
C PHE A 165 24.94 3.41 0.42
N THR A 166 25.68 3.03 -0.61
CA THR A 166 25.84 1.61 -0.95
C THR A 166 26.59 0.86 0.16
N GLU A 167 27.65 1.44 0.72
CA GLU A 167 28.39 0.83 1.83
C GLU A 167 27.54 0.78 3.11
N ILE A 168 26.82 1.86 3.43
CA ILE A 168 25.88 1.86 4.57
C ILE A 168 24.82 0.78 4.37
N TYR A 169 24.25 0.68 3.16
CA TYR A 169 23.27 -0.34 2.84
C TYR A 169 23.86 -1.74 3.02
N ASN A 170 25.04 -2.01 2.48
CA ASN A 170 25.70 -3.32 2.57
C ASN A 170 25.92 -3.75 4.03
N VAL A 171 26.30 -2.81 4.89
CA VAL A 171 26.46 -3.10 6.33
C VAL A 171 25.11 -3.41 6.98
N LEU A 172 24.11 -2.58 6.74
CA LEU A 172 22.80 -2.71 7.40
C LEU A 172 21.98 -3.89 6.89
N ASP A 173 22.05 -4.21 5.59
CA ASP A 173 21.30 -5.31 4.97
C ASP A 173 21.82 -6.70 5.41
N ASN A 174 23.09 -6.78 5.85
CA ASN A 174 23.65 -8.00 6.41
C ASN A 174 23.19 -8.29 7.86
N ILE A 175 22.57 -7.32 8.53
CA ILE A 175 22.01 -7.51 9.87
C ILE A 175 20.54 -7.90 9.73
N PRO A 176 20.12 -9.11 10.15
CA PRO A 176 18.70 -9.45 10.11
C PRO A 176 17.85 -8.43 10.86
N SER A 177 16.88 -7.82 10.18
CA SER A 177 16.02 -6.79 10.77
C SER A 177 15.29 -7.26 12.02
N THR A 178 14.97 -8.56 12.10
CA THR A 178 14.39 -9.19 13.29
C THR A 178 15.27 -9.09 14.53
N ILE A 179 16.60 -9.18 14.36
CA ILE A 179 17.55 -9.02 15.51
C ILE A 179 17.49 -7.58 16.03
N ILE A 180 17.47 -6.60 15.13
CA ILE A 180 17.36 -5.18 15.52
C ILE A 180 16.03 -4.93 16.25
N LEU A 181 14.93 -5.46 15.72
CA LEU A 181 13.62 -5.37 16.36
C LEU A 181 13.63 -5.98 17.78
N ILE A 182 14.22 -7.14 17.93
CA ILE A 182 14.35 -7.83 19.24
C ILE A 182 15.19 -6.99 20.22
N LEU A 183 16.35 -6.51 19.78
CA LEU A 183 17.23 -5.69 20.63
C LEU A 183 16.55 -4.39 21.09
N VAL A 184 15.91 -3.68 20.17
CA VAL A 184 15.21 -2.44 20.51
C VAL A 184 14.04 -2.71 21.45
N SER A 185 13.26 -3.78 21.21
CA SER A 185 12.16 -4.18 22.10
C SER A 185 12.64 -4.62 23.48
N PHE A 186 13.85 -5.13 23.58
CA PHE A 186 14.45 -5.56 24.86
C PHE A 186 15.01 -4.37 25.65
N ILE A 187 15.60 -3.38 24.97
CA ILE A 187 16.21 -2.19 25.61
C ILE A 187 15.13 -1.19 26.03
N LEU A 188 14.12 -0.99 25.19
CA LEU A 188 13.04 -0.04 25.43
C LEU A 188 11.84 -0.75 26.09
N LYS A 189 11.02 0.02 26.81
CA LYS A 189 9.77 -0.52 27.37
C LYS A 189 8.83 -0.96 26.25
N PRO A 190 8.24 -2.18 26.32
CA PRO A 190 7.29 -2.65 25.34
C PRO A 190 6.10 -1.71 25.16
N GLY A 191 5.76 -1.39 23.91
CA GLY A 191 4.65 -0.49 23.60
C GLY A 191 4.54 -0.20 22.11
N VAL A 192 3.42 0.39 21.70
CA VAL A 192 3.14 0.73 20.29
C VAL A 192 4.24 1.63 19.71
N GLY A 193 4.64 2.67 20.44
CA GLY A 193 5.71 3.58 20.00
C GLY A 193 7.06 2.89 19.82
N THR A 194 7.41 1.97 20.72
CA THR A 194 8.65 1.20 20.64
C THR A 194 8.69 0.31 19.39
N ILE A 195 7.58 -0.36 19.07
CA ILE A 195 7.49 -1.20 17.86
C ILE A 195 7.60 -0.34 16.61
N ILE A 196 6.86 0.77 16.53
CA ILE A 196 6.95 1.70 15.38
C ILE A 196 8.38 2.19 15.22
N PHE A 197 9.02 2.63 16.29
CA PHE A 197 10.40 3.10 16.26
C PHE A 197 11.37 2.00 15.80
N ALA A 198 11.29 0.80 16.39
CA ALA A 198 12.14 -0.33 16.06
C ALA A 198 12.02 -0.74 14.58
N MET A 199 10.78 -0.79 14.05
CA MET A 199 10.53 -1.12 12.66
C MET A 199 10.99 0.00 11.71
N SER A 200 10.85 1.25 12.12
CA SER A 200 11.24 2.41 11.31
C SER A 200 12.74 2.59 11.17
N ILE A 201 13.55 2.09 12.12
CA ILE A 201 15.02 2.18 12.05
C ILE A 201 15.56 1.50 10.79
N THR A 202 15.00 0.36 10.41
CA THR A 202 15.51 -0.44 9.29
C THR A 202 14.58 -0.48 8.08
N GLY A 203 13.28 -0.25 8.27
CA GLY A 203 12.26 -0.41 7.22
C GLY A 203 12.49 0.50 6.00
N TRP A 204 12.94 1.75 6.23
CA TRP A 204 13.20 2.71 5.14
C TRP A 204 14.30 2.24 4.17
N ILE A 205 15.23 1.38 4.60
CA ILE A 205 16.40 0.95 3.81
C ILE A 205 15.96 0.20 2.54
N GLY A 206 15.02 -0.75 2.68
CA GLY A 206 14.47 -1.50 1.55
C GLY A 206 13.73 -0.61 0.56
N MET A 207 13.00 0.39 1.05
CA MET A 207 12.33 1.40 0.22
C MET A 207 13.34 2.29 -0.49
N ALA A 208 14.38 2.76 0.20
CA ALA A 208 15.43 3.60 -0.39
C ALA A 208 16.17 2.87 -1.52
N ARG A 209 16.56 1.61 -1.32
CA ARG A 209 17.18 0.78 -2.37
C ARG A 209 16.26 0.61 -3.58
N PHE A 210 14.98 0.35 -3.33
CA PHE A 210 14.01 0.22 -4.41
C PHE A 210 13.93 1.51 -5.24
N ILE A 211 13.77 2.66 -4.61
CA ILE A 211 13.72 3.98 -5.27
C ILE A 211 15.02 4.28 -6.01
N ARG A 212 16.19 4.03 -5.39
CA ARG A 212 17.49 4.16 -6.06
C ARG A 212 17.52 3.39 -7.37
N ASN A 213 17.14 2.12 -7.34
CA ASN A 213 17.18 1.28 -8.55
C ASN A 213 16.27 1.82 -9.65
N GLN A 214 15.09 2.31 -9.30
CA GLN A 214 14.17 2.94 -10.25
C GLN A 214 14.76 4.22 -10.85
N ILE A 215 15.40 5.05 -10.03
CA ILE A 215 16.04 6.29 -10.49
C ILE A 215 17.20 6.00 -11.43
N LEU A 216 18.02 4.97 -11.15
CA LEU A 216 19.12 4.59 -12.03
C LEU A 216 18.65 4.24 -13.46
N ILE A 217 17.44 3.67 -13.60
CA ILE A 217 16.86 3.31 -14.89
C ILE A 217 16.46 4.55 -15.70
N ILE A 218 15.98 5.59 -15.03
CA ILE A 218 15.35 6.73 -15.73
C ILE A 218 16.19 8.02 -15.72
N ARG A 219 17.16 8.18 -14.81
CA ARG A 219 17.92 9.44 -14.65
C ARG A 219 18.72 9.85 -15.89
N ASP A 220 19.18 8.86 -16.66
CA ASP A 220 20.04 9.08 -17.84
C ASP A 220 19.28 8.89 -19.17
N ARG A 221 17.93 8.98 -19.14
CA ARG A 221 17.08 9.05 -20.33
C ARG A 221 17.27 10.37 -21.05
N ASP A 222 17.14 10.37 -22.38
CA ASP A 222 17.44 11.49 -23.28
C ASP A 222 16.74 12.80 -22.86
N TYR A 223 15.48 12.74 -22.47
CA TYR A 223 14.74 13.93 -22.01
C TYR A 223 15.30 14.53 -20.70
N ASN A 224 15.88 13.73 -19.81
CA ASN A 224 16.53 14.20 -18.60
C ASN A 224 17.93 14.75 -18.88
N ILE A 225 18.64 14.16 -19.86
CA ILE A 225 19.93 14.69 -20.35
C ILE A 225 19.68 16.03 -21.01
N ALA A 226 18.72 16.15 -21.90
CA ALA A 226 18.35 17.42 -22.53
C ALA A 226 17.97 18.49 -21.51
N SER A 227 17.16 18.14 -20.49
CA SER A 227 16.84 19.06 -19.40
C SER A 227 18.06 19.56 -18.63
N ARG A 228 19.04 18.68 -18.40
CA ARG A 228 20.34 19.08 -17.78
C ARG A 228 21.15 19.99 -18.66
N CYS A 229 21.21 19.73 -19.96
CA CYS A 229 21.91 20.58 -20.93
C CYS A 229 21.29 21.97 -21.02
N LEU A 230 19.97 22.09 -20.83
CA LEU A 230 19.25 23.36 -20.76
C LEU A 230 19.37 24.07 -19.37
N GLY A 231 20.21 23.55 -18.46
CA GLY A 231 20.45 24.18 -17.17
C GLY A 231 19.36 23.98 -16.11
N THR A 232 18.45 23.00 -16.31
CA THR A 232 17.41 22.70 -15.30
C THR A 232 18.06 22.20 -14.01
N SER A 233 17.67 22.78 -12.87
CA SER A 233 18.21 22.40 -11.57
C SER A 233 17.89 20.95 -11.21
N THR A 234 18.80 20.29 -10.48
CA THR A 234 18.68 18.92 -10.01
C THR A 234 17.35 18.65 -9.32
N TRP A 235 16.96 19.52 -8.37
CA TRP A 235 15.71 19.39 -7.64
C TRP A 235 14.48 19.43 -8.54
N ARG A 236 14.48 20.31 -9.54
CA ARG A 236 13.39 20.41 -10.51
C ARG A 236 13.25 19.15 -11.36
N ILE A 237 14.39 18.55 -11.78
CA ILE A 237 14.39 17.28 -12.52
C ILE A 237 13.82 16.16 -11.64
N ILE A 238 14.26 16.06 -10.39
CA ILE A 238 13.77 15.05 -9.46
C ILE A 238 12.25 15.17 -9.29
N VAL A 239 11.76 16.35 -8.94
CA VAL A 239 10.35 16.54 -8.57
C VAL A 239 9.42 16.54 -9.78
N LYS A 240 9.85 17.08 -10.93
CA LYS A 240 8.98 17.22 -12.11
C LYS A 240 9.11 16.11 -13.15
N ASN A 241 10.27 15.45 -13.21
CA ASN A 241 10.52 14.44 -14.23
C ASN A 241 10.60 13.02 -13.63
N LEU A 242 11.37 12.83 -12.53
CA LEU A 242 11.64 11.50 -12.00
C LEU A 242 10.50 10.98 -11.11
N LEU A 243 10.15 11.72 -10.06
CA LEU A 243 9.13 11.28 -9.10
C LEU A 243 7.76 11.02 -9.73
N PRO A 244 7.22 11.89 -10.63
CA PRO A 244 5.94 11.61 -11.29
C PRO A 244 5.95 10.32 -12.12
N TYR A 245 7.09 10.01 -12.76
CA TYR A 245 7.24 8.76 -13.51
C TYR A 245 7.21 7.52 -12.59
N LEU A 246 7.67 7.67 -11.35
CA LEU A 246 7.77 6.56 -10.38
C LEU A 246 6.53 6.40 -9.49
N VAL A 247 5.51 7.25 -9.62
CA VAL A 247 4.33 7.24 -8.71
C VAL A 247 3.68 5.86 -8.65
N SER A 248 3.44 5.19 -9.78
CA SER A 248 2.79 3.88 -9.82
C SER A 248 3.54 2.84 -9.00
N VAL A 249 4.84 2.71 -9.24
CA VAL A 249 5.69 1.72 -8.54
C VAL A 249 5.91 2.09 -7.07
N ILE A 250 5.97 3.39 -6.73
CA ILE A 250 6.04 3.87 -5.35
C ILE A 250 4.76 3.50 -4.59
N MET A 251 3.59 3.79 -5.17
CA MET A 251 2.31 3.51 -4.54
C MET A 251 2.10 2.00 -4.31
N LEU A 252 2.49 1.16 -5.27
CA LEU A 252 2.51 -0.28 -5.08
C LEU A 252 3.38 -0.67 -3.89
N ARG A 253 4.62 -0.17 -3.85
CA ARG A 253 5.57 -0.51 -2.78
C ARG A 253 5.07 -0.07 -1.41
N VAL A 254 4.48 1.12 -1.31
CA VAL A 254 3.85 1.63 -0.07
C VAL A 254 2.67 0.76 0.35
N ALA A 255 1.79 0.40 -0.59
CA ALA A 255 0.65 -0.46 -0.28
C ALA A 255 1.08 -1.84 0.23
N LEU A 256 2.18 -2.40 -0.30
CA LEU A 256 2.73 -3.68 0.13
C LEU A 256 3.51 -3.59 1.46
N SER A 257 4.02 -2.43 1.84
CA SER A 257 4.72 -2.26 3.13
C SER A 257 3.76 -2.33 4.32
N ILE A 258 2.49 -1.93 4.15
CA ILE A 258 1.49 -1.98 5.22
C ILE A 258 1.26 -3.42 5.75
N PRO A 259 0.87 -4.40 4.92
CA PRO A 259 0.74 -5.79 5.38
C PRO A 259 2.07 -6.38 5.88
N GLY A 260 3.20 -5.98 5.29
CA GLY A 260 4.53 -6.36 5.77
C GLY A 260 4.79 -5.89 7.20
N ALA A 261 4.46 -4.64 7.50
CA ALA A 261 4.59 -4.08 8.84
C ALA A 261 3.66 -4.75 9.85
N ILE A 262 2.39 -5.00 9.49
CA ILE A 262 1.44 -5.74 10.34
C ILE A 262 1.96 -7.17 10.60
N GLY A 263 2.46 -7.85 9.56
CA GLY A 263 3.05 -9.19 9.71
C GLY A 263 4.26 -9.21 10.65
N SER A 264 5.11 -8.19 10.59
CA SER A 264 6.26 -8.04 11.50
C SER A 264 5.82 -7.77 12.94
N GLU A 265 4.79 -6.93 13.17
CA GLU A 265 4.19 -6.70 14.49
C GLU A 265 3.64 -8.02 15.07
N VAL A 266 2.85 -8.74 14.27
CA VAL A 266 2.27 -10.03 14.67
C VAL A 266 3.39 -11.02 15.03
N PHE A 267 4.43 -11.11 14.21
CA PHE A 267 5.55 -12.02 14.45
C PHE A 267 6.29 -11.71 15.78
N ILE A 268 6.66 -10.44 16.00
CA ILE A 268 7.37 -10.02 17.22
C ILE A 268 6.50 -10.23 18.45
N THR A 269 5.22 -9.91 18.35
CA THR A 269 4.26 -10.14 19.45
C THR A 269 4.07 -11.63 19.71
N TYR A 270 4.06 -12.45 18.65
CA TYR A 270 3.97 -13.91 18.76
C TYR A 270 5.15 -14.53 19.52
N ILE A 271 6.36 -14.03 19.34
CA ILE A 271 7.54 -14.51 20.11
C ILE A 271 7.64 -13.90 21.52
N GLY A 272 6.68 -13.03 21.89
CA GLY A 272 6.59 -12.44 23.24
C GLY A 272 7.43 -11.19 23.46
N LEU A 273 8.00 -10.61 22.40
CA LEU A 273 8.85 -9.41 22.45
C LEU A 273 8.17 -8.17 21.84
N GLY A 274 6.88 -8.30 21.49
CA GLY A 274 6.09 -7.25 20.90
C GLY A 274 5.32 -6.40 21.91
N LEU A 275 4.03 -6.22 21.65
CA LEU A 275 3.14 -5.46 22.54
C LEU A 275 2.87 -6.20 23.84
N PRO A 276 2.71 -5.48 24.97
CA PRO A 276 2.24 -6.09 26.22
C PRO A 276 0.89 -6.78 25.98
N ALA A 277 0.65 -7.91 26.65
CA ALA A 277 -0.60 -8.66 26.54
C ALA A 277 -1.86 -7.83 26.93
N THR A 278 -1.66 -6.76 27.69
CA THR A 278 -2.73 -5.82 28.05
C THR A 278 -3.21 -5.00 26.87
N VAL A 279 -2.36 -4.73 25.86
CA VAL A 279 -2.69 -3.96 24.68
C VAL A 279 -3.30 -4.88 23.62
N PRO A 280 -4.57 -4.73 23.25
CA PRO A 280 -5.15 -5.49 22.15
C PRO A 280 -4.42 -5.19 20.85
N SER A 281 -3.98 -6.24 20.16
CA SER A 281 -3.49 -6.22 18.76
C SER A 281 -3.85 -7.55 18.12
N LEU A 282 -3.85 -7.61 16.78
CA LEU A 282 -4.06 -8.89 16.07
C LEU A 282 -2.97 -9.89 16.46
N GLY A 283 -1.73 -9.44 16.66
CA GLY A 283 -0.63 -10.27 17.13
C GLY A 283 -0.86 -10.87 18.50
N ASN A 284 -1.28 -10.07 19.48
CA ASN A 284 -1.60 -10.55 20.83
C ASN A 284 -2.78 -11.54 20.82
N LEU A 285 -3.85 -11.22 20.08
CA LEU A 285 -5.01 -12.11 19.96
C LEU A 285 -4.66 -13.46 19.33
N ILE A 286 -3.82 -13.46 18.29
CA ILE A 286 -3.33 -14.69 17.64
C ILE A 286 -2.45 -15.48 18.63
N ASN A 287 -1.57 -14.81 19.37
CA ASN A 287 -0.72 -15.46 20.37
C ASN A 287 -1.54 -16.08 21.54
N GLU A 288 -2.56 -15.37 22.03
CA GLU A 288 -3.49 -15.90 23.02
C GLU A 288 -4.26 -17.11 22.48
N GLY A 289 -4.87 -16.98 21.28
CA GLY A 289 -5.65 -18.05 20.64
C GLY A 289 -4.83 -19.29 20.29
N ARG A 290 -3.54 -19.12 19.91
CA ARG A 290 -2.64 -20.23 19.63
C ARG A 290 -2.48 -21.19 20.81
N LYS A 291 -2.42 -20.65 22.02
CA LYS A 291 -2.26 -21.46 23.25
C LYS A 291 -3.48 -22.38 23.48
N LEU A 292 -4.61 -22.02 22.90
CA LEU A 292 -5.90 -22.71 23.05
C LEU A 292 -6.26 -23.59 21.84
N MET A 293 -5.41 -23.63 20.79
CA MET A 293 -5.72 -24.33 19.52
C MET A 293 -5.95 -25.83 19.68
N MET A 294 -5.36 -26.47 20.72
CA MET A 294 -5.56 -27.87 21.03
C MET A 294 -6.92 -28.17 21.65
N SER A 295 -7.62 -27.14 22.15
CA SER A 295 -8.96 -27.27 22.73
C SER A 295 -10.01 -27.02 21.63
N PRO A 296 -10.75 -28.04 21.12
CA PRO A 296 -11.66 -27.87 19.99
C PRO A 296 -12.70 -26.75 20.20
N ASN A 297 -13.18 -26.64 21.43
CA ASN A 297 -14.22 -25.64 21.80
C ASN A 297 -13.71 -24.20 21.91
N LEU A 298 -12.38 -23.96 21.84
CA LEU A 298 -11.77 -22.64 22.01
C LEU A 298 -10.98 -22.17 20.77
N ARG A 299 -10.96 -22.97 19.70
CA ARG A 299 -10.23 -22.64 18.45
C ARG A 299 -10.72 -21.34 17.80
N TYR A 300 -11.97 -20.94 18.04
CA TYR A 300 -12.52 -19.71 17.52
C TYR A 300 -11.72 -18.45 17.94
N GLN A 301 -11.09 -18.49 19.13
CA GLN A 301 -10.24 -17.41 19.62
C GLN A 301 -8.99 -17.17 18.73
N LEU A 302 -8.50 -18.20 18.05
CA LEU A 302 -7.45 -18.07 17.04
C LEU A 302 -8.03 -17.71 15.67
N ILE A 303 -9.17 -18.31 15.28
CA ILE A 303 -9.73 -18.16 13.94
C ILE A 303 -10.15 -16.72 13.67
N TYR A 304 -10.85 -16.06 14.59
CA TYR A 304 -11.35 -14.69 14.37
C TYR A 304 -10.26 -13.67 14.06
N PRO A 305 -9.20 -13.51 14.87
CA PRO A 305 -8.15 -12.55 14.55
C PRO A 305 -7.36 -12.95 13.29
N THR A 306 -7.19 -14.25 13.02
CA THR A 306 -6.51 -14.72 11.81
C THR A 306 -7.31 -14.38 10.55
N VAL A 307 -8.63 -14.54 10.58
CA VAL A 307 -9.52 -14.17 9.44
C VAL A 307 -9.44 -12.67 9.18
N ILE A 308 -9.55 -11.83 10.21
CA ILE A 308 -9.43 -10.38 10.04
C ILE A 308 -8.05 -10.00 9.50
N LEU A 309 -6.97 -10.56 10.04
CA LEU A 309 -5.62 -10.33 9.52
C LEU A 309 -5.49 -10.71 8.05
N SER A 310 -6.06 -11.86 7.66
CA SER A 310 -6.03 -12.33 6.26
C SER A 310 -6.81 -11.38 5.34
N ILE A 311 -8.00 -10.94 5.76
CA ILE A 311 -8.82 -9.99 4.99
C ILE A 311 -8.04 -8.68 4.79
N VAL A 312 -7.48 -8.13 5.86
CA VAL A 312 -6.68 -6.89 5.82
C VAL A 312 -5.49 -7.03 4.88
N THR A 313 -4.70 -8.10 5.05
CA THR A 313 -3.49 -8.35 4.24
C THR A 313 -3.82 -8.51 2.76
N ILE A 314 -4.80 -9.36 2.41
CA ILE A 314 -5.22 -9.60 1.03
C ILE A 314 -5.78 -8.32 0.42
N SER A 315 -6.58 -7.56 1.16
CA SER A 315 -7.16 -6.31 0.67
C SER A 315 -6.09 -5.29 0.30
N PHE A 316 -5.12 -5.02 1.19
CA PHE A 316 -4.02 -4.10 0.88
C PHE A 316 -3.19 -4.56 -0.31
N TYR A 317 -2.91 -5.87 -0.40
CA TYR A 317 -2.17 -6.43 -1.51
C TYR A 317 -2.90 -6.24 -2.85
N MET A 318 -4.19 -6.57 -2.90
CA MET A 318 -4.98 -6.47 -4.13
C MET A 318 -5.27 -5.02 -4.52
N ILE A 319 -5.57 -4.14 -3.55
CA ILE A 319 -5.75 -2.70 -3.78
C ILE A 319 -4.45 -2.09 -4.33
N GLY A 320 -3.30 -2.42 -3.73
CA GLY A 320 -2.00 -1.93 -4.16
C GLY A 320 -1.66 -2.34 -5.60
N ASN A 321 -1.84 -3.60 -5.95
CA ASN A 321 -1.63 -4.08 -7.32
C ASN A 321 -2.57 -3.40 -8.32
N ALA A 322 -3.87 -3.37 -8.02
CA ALA A 322 -4.85 -2.74 -8.90
C ALA A 322 -4.60 -1.23 -9.08
N PHE A 323 -4.13 -0.54 -8.03
CA PHE A 323 -3.76 0.87 -8.15
C PHE A 323 -2.49 1.05 -8.98
N SER A 324 -1.49 0.18 -8.83
CA SER A 324 -0.29 0.19 -9.65
C SER A 324 -0.61 -0.02 -11.13
N ASP A 325 -1.45 -1.00 -11.43
CA ASP A 325 -1.88 -1.29 -12.80
C ASP A 325 -2.66 -0.09 -13.40
N ALA A 326 -3.53 0.51 -12.60
CA ALA A 326 -4.27 1.72 -13.00
C ALA A 326 -3.38 2.95 -13.15
N ALA A 327 -2.27 3.04 -12.44
CA ALA A 327 -1.32 4.15 -12.50
C ALA A 327 -0.23 3.97 -13.57
N ASP A 328 -0.14 2.82 -14.24
CA ASP A 328 0.80 2.62 -15.34
C ASP A 328 0.33 3.42 -16.57
N PRO A 329 1.15 4.39 -17.06
CA PRO A 329 0.80 5.18 -18.24
C PRO A 329 0.50 4.35 -19.49
N LYS A 330 1.04 3.15 -19.59
CA LYS A 330 0.79 2.23 -20.72
C LYS A 330 -0.66 1.74 -20.80
N ASN A 331 -1.37 1.76 -19.68
CA ASN A 331 -2.75 1.31 -19.60
C ASN A 331 -3.78 2.44 -19.85
N HIS A 332 -3.29 3.64 -20.17
CA HIS A 332 -4.13 4.83 -20.40
C HIS A 332 -4.34 5.15 -21.89
N ILE A 333 -3.94 4.25 -22.80
CA ILE A 333 -4.12 4.39 -24.25
C ILE A 333 -5.51 3.90 -24.68
#